data_1dc7635656cffb6da994106516800e93
#
_entry.id   1dc7635656cffb6da994106516800e93
#
_cell.length_a   1.000
_cell.length_b   1.000
_cell.length_c   1.000
_cell.angle_alpha   90.00
_cell.angle_beta   90.00
_cell.angle_gamma   90.00
#
_symmetry.space_group_name_H-M   'P 1'
#
loop_
_entity.id
_entity.type
_entity.pdbx_description
1 polymer ?
#
loop_
_entity_poly.entity_id
_entity_poly.type
_entity_poly.pdbx_seq_one_letter_code
_entity_poly.pdbx_strand_id
1 'polypeptide(L)'
;MQIPSKLKPYYENIAFEQEDSKMIINLGPQHPSAHGNLRLILELDGEQVVKARPCIGYMHRGMEKMAENMIYQEFIPTTDRMDYIAASANNYAYCVAVEKLCGLEIPRRAAVIRMILLELNRITSHLLWLATHALDIGAMSVFLYCFREREYVLDLIEKYCGARLTHSSMRIGGVMLDLPENYLEEMLAFCDKFPNDLKDYEDLLDDNRIWRLRTENVGVVTKEQALNWGCTGVMLRGSGIKYDIRKEEPYLLYNEVEFGVPYATQGDSYARYKVYMQEFRESLKILRQCATLYKDTPPEILATHPEYVSASKEQILTQNYSLMQHFVLITQGLKPPKGEVYVPTESPKGELGFFIHSDGTGRPYRLKARTPSYWHCAFFEEMLVGTYLADVVAIMGNVNIVLGEIDR
;
A
#
# COMPACT_ATOMS: atom_id res chain seq x y z
N MET A 1 8.89 -32.48 -22.79
CA MET A 1 7.43 -32.22 -22.80
C MET A 1 7.16 -31.26 -23.97
N GLN A 2 6.39 -31.66 -25.01
CA GLN A 2 6.14 -30.77 -26.16
C GLN A 2 5.10 -29.71 -25.76
N ILE A 3 5.46 -28.44 -25.89
CA ILE A 3 4.56 -27.31 -25.62
C ILE A 3 3.50 -27.27 -26.72
N PRO A 4 2.18 -27.25 -26.38
CA PRO A 4 1.12 -27.09 -27.37
C PRO A 4 1.33 -25.85 -28.23
N SER A 5 1.08 -25.96 -29.54
CA SER A 5 1.36 -24.91 -30.51
C SER A 5 0.70 -23.56 -30.21
N LYS A 6 -0.48 -23.57 -29.55
CA LYS A 6 -1.19 -22.35 -29.10
C LYS A 6 -0.48 -21.60 -27.95
N LEU A 7 0.37 -22.29 -27.19
CA LEU A 7 1.10 -21.70 -26.08
C LEU A 7 2.53 -21.32 -26.42
N LYS A 8 3.04 -21.76 -27.59
CA LYS A 8 4.39 -21.41 -28.05
C LYS A 8 4.71 -19.92 -27.99
N PRO A 9 3.87 -18.99 -28.50
CA PRO A 9 4.18 -17.56 -28.46
C PRO A 9 4.39 -16.99 -27.05
N TYR A 10 3.73 -17.60 -26.03
CA TYR A 10 3.88 -17.18 -24.63
C TYR A 10 5.16 -17.75 -23.98
N TYR A 11 5.74 -18.80 -24.55
CA TYR A 11 6.95 -19.46 -24.05
C TYR A 11 8.21 -19.07 -24.81
N GLU A 12 8.11 -18.70 -26.08
CA GLU A 12 9.25 -18.27 -26.91
C GLU A 12 9.94 -17.00 -26.39
N ASN A 13 9.19 -16.11 -25.73
CA ASN A 13 9.75 -14.92 -25.04
C ASN A 13 10.32 -15.22 -23.63
N ILE A 14 10.24 -16.49 -23.18
CA ILE A 14 10.63 -16.92 -21.83
C ILE A 14 11.81 -17.90 -21.91
N ALA A 15 12.26 -18.25 -23.11
CA ALA A 15 13.38 -19.19 -23.26
C ALA A 15 14.69 -18.53 -22.77
N PHE A 16 15.20 -19.02 -21.66
CA PHE A 16 16.62 -18.91 -21.38
C PHE A 16 17.35 -19.87 -22.34
N GLU A 17 18.44 -19.43 -22.95
CA GLU A 17 19.36 -20.35 -23.64
C GLU A 17 19.86 -21.35 -22.57
N GLN A 18 19.55 -22.61 -22.77
CA GLN A 18 19.88 -23.67 -21.83
C GLN A 18 21.31 -24.08 -22.07
N GLU A 19 22.24 -23.67 -21.22
CA GLU A 19 23.55 -24.32 -21.13
C GLU A 19 23.40 -25.66 -20.39
N ASP A 20 24.10 -26.71 -20.84
CA ASP A 20 23.91 -28.10 -20.41
C ASP A 20 24.07 -28.38 -18.90
N SER A 21 24.55 -27.41 -18.10
CA SER A 21 24.81 -27.56 -16.67
C SER A 21 23.83 -26.80 -15.77
N LYS A 22 22.92 -25.97 -16.31
CA LYS A 22 22.07 -25.09 -15.54
C LYS A 22 20.65 -25.61 -15.43
N MET A 23 20.04 -25.49 -14.24
CA MET A 23 18.67 -25.88 -13.99
C MET A 23 17.74 -24.66 -14.00
N ILE A 24 16.59 -24.77 -14.68
CA ILE A 24 15.56 -23.74 -14.67
C ILE A 24 14.42 -24.20 -13.76
N ILE A 25 14.11 -23.38 -12.77
CA ILE A 25 13.00 -23.59 -11.83
C ILE A 25 11.95 -22.48 -12.02
N ASN A 26 10.66 -22.89 -11.97
CA ASN A 26 9.54 -21.95 -11.85
C ASN A 26 9.01 -21.98 -10.42
N LEU A 27 9.16 -20.87 -9.70
CA LEU A 27 8.55 -20.63 -8.40
C LEU A 27 7.23 -19.88 -8.63
N GLY A 28 6.11 -20.56 -8.33
CA GLY A 28 4.78 -20.01 -8.67
C GLY A 28 4.32 -20.31 -10.11
N PRO A 29 3.16 -19.78 -10.55
CA PRO A 29 2.30 -18.79 -9.89
C PRO A 29 1.54 -19.29 -8.67
N GLN A 30 1.37 -20.60 -8.47
CA GLN A 30 0.77 -21.17 -7.26
C GLN A 30 1.89 -21.71 -6.36
N HIS A 31 2.28 -20.90 -5.39
CA HIS A 31 3.26 -21.25 -4.36
C HIS A 31 2.94 -20.44 -3.09
N PRO A 32 3.01 -21.03 -1.88
CA PRO A 32 2.69 -20.31 -0.63
C PRO A 32 3.47 -18.99 -0.46
N SER A 33 4.75 -18.98 -0.80
CA SER A 33 5.61 -17.81 -0.67
C SER A 33 5.60 -16.88 -1.89
N ALA A 34 4.73 -17.11 -2.88
CA ALA A 34 4.61 -16.25 -4.08
C ALA A 34 3.63 -15.08 -3.90
N HIS A 35 3.24 -14.76 -2.67
CA HIS A 35 2.35 -13.64 -2.32
C HIS A 35 1.07 -13.53 -3.18
N GLY A 36 0.55 -14.66 -3.63
CA GLY A 36 -0.62 -14.79 -4.50
C GLY A 36 -0.27 -15.48 -5.81
N ASN A 37 0.03 -14.72 -6.87
CA ASN A 37 0.17 -15.26 -8.22
C ASN A 37 1.48 -14.84 -8.91
N LEU A 38 2.54 -14.56 -8.17
CA LEU A 38 3.84 -14.25 -8.78
C LEU A 38 4.46 -15.54 -9.33
N ARG A 39 4.85 -15.49 -10.59
CA ARG A 39 5.72 -16.49 -11.18
C ARG A 39 7.13 -15.93 -11.27
N LEU A 40 8.08 -16.59 -10.65
CA LEU A 40 9.48 -16.24 -10.70
C LEU A 40 10.23 -17.39 -11.42
N ILE A 41 10.87 -17.06 -12.53
CA ILE A 41 11.71 -18.00 -13.28
C ILE A 41 13.14 -17.80 -12.83
N LEU A 42 13.74 -18.85 -12.29
CA LEU A 42 15.10 -18.86 -11.78
C LEU A 42 15.96 -19.80 -12.61
N GLU A 43 17.12 -19.31 -13.02
CA GLU A 43 18.20 -20.12 -13.58
C GLU A 43 19.23 -20.34 -12.48
N LEU A 44 19.52 -21.60 -12.19
CA LEU A 44 20.39 -22.02 -11.09
C LEU A 44 21.65 -22.70 -11.61
N ASP A 45 22.77 -22.40 -10.95
CA ASP A 45 23.98 -23.21 -10.98
C ASP A 45 24.16 -23.87 -9.61
N GLY A 46 23.84 -25.16 -9.52
CA GLY A 46 23.64 -25.83 -8.24
C GLY A 46 22.48 -25.19 -7.46
N GLU A 47 22.75 -24.62 -6.31
CA GLU A 47 21.76 -23.92 -5.46
C GLU A 47 21.83 -22.38 -5.62
N GLN A 48 22.79 -21.86 -6.40
CA GLN A 48 22.97 -20.43 -6.57
C GLN A 48 22.15 -19.90 -7.74
N VAL A 49 21.49 -18.77 -7.54
CA VAL A 49 20.72 -18.08 -8.59
C VAL A 49 21.66 -17.33 -9.48
N VAL A 50 21.71 -17.73 -10.76
CA VAL A 50 22.50 -17.05 -11.81
C VAL A 50 21.66 -15.97 -12.51
N LYS A 51 20.34 -16.24 -12.66
CA LYS A 51 19.42 -15.30 -13.29
C LYS A 51 18.03 -15.45 -12.68
N ALA A 52 17.36 -14.33 -12.48
CA ALA A 52 16.00 -14.27 -12.01
C ALA A 52 15.14 -13.45 -12.98
N ARG A 53 13.91 -13.87 -13.20
CA ARG A 53 12.95 -13.15 -14.03
C ARG A 53 11.56 -13.22 -13.41
N PRO A 54 11.05 -12.12 -12.85
CA PRO A 54 9.67 -12.06 -12.41
C PRO A 54 8.72 -12.00 -13.62
N CYS A 55 7.67 -12.82 -13.59
CA CYS A 55 6.62 -12.83 -14.60
C CYS A 55 5.32 -12.38 -13.90
N ILE A 56 4.89 -11.18 -14.23
CA ILE A 56 3.69 -10.55 -13.71
C ILE A 56 2.55 -10.65 -14.72
N GLY A 57 1.33 -10.24 -14.33
CA GLY A 57 0.15 -10.20 -15.20
C GLY A 57 -0.93 -11.22 -14.86
N TYR A 58 -0.68 -12.17 -13.95
CA TYR A 58 -1.68 -13.19 -13.57
C TYR A 58 -2.89 -12.61 -12.82
N MET A 59 -2.76 -11.42 -12.26
CA MET A 59 -3.83 -10.68 -11.58
C MET A 59 -4.18 -9.37 -12.30
N HIS A 60 -3.81 -9.23 -13.57
CA HIS A 60 -4.13 -8.04 -14.35
C HIS A 60 -5.63 -7.96 -14.64
N ARG A 61 -6.25 -6.85 -14.21
CA ARG A 61 -7.67 -6.59 -14.30
C ARG A 61 -8.00 -5.36 -15.16
N GLY A 62 -6.97 -4.71 -15.70
CA GLY A 62 -7.13 -3.52 -16.55
C GLY A 62 -7.69 -2.31 -15.80
N MET A 63 -7.35 -2.12 -14.53
CA MET A 63 -7.92 -1.08 -13.67
C MET A 63 -7.71 0.33 -14.21
N GLU A 64 -6.54 0.63 -14.76
CA GLU A 64 -6.26 1.93 -15.38
C GLU A 64 -7.22 2.19 -16.56
N LYS A 65 -7.51 1.15 -17.36
CA LYS A 65 -8.45 1.26 -18.49
C LYS A 65 -9.91 1.30 -18.03
N MET A 66 -10.25 0.61 -16.96
CA MET A 66 -11.59 0.70 -16.35
C MET A 66 -11.85 2.12 -15.86
N ALA A 67 -10.88 2.79 -15.26
CA ALA A 67 -11.02 4.17 -14.80
C ALA A 67 -11.40 5.13 -15.94
N GLU A 68 -10.89 4.93 -17.14
CA GLU A 68 -11.22 5.75 -18.32
C GLU A 68 -12.69 5.58 -18.78
N ASN A 69 -13.37 4.52 -18.34
CA ASN A 69 -14.77 4.22 -18.67
C ASN A 69 -15.76 4.47 -17.51
N MET A 70 -15.24 4.75 -16.30
CA MET A 70 -16.03 5.03 -15.09
C MET A 70 -16.04 6.53 -14.81
N ILE A 71 -17.08 7.03 -14.16
CA ILE A 71 -17.02 8.37 -13.58
C ILE A 71 -16.08 8.38 -12.38
N TYR A 72 -15.52 9.55 -12.04
CA TYR A 72 -14.49 9.66 -11.00
C TYR A 72 -14.90 9.03 -9.66
N GLN A 73 -16.17 9.17 -9.25
CA GLN A 73 -16.66 8.62 -8.00
C GLN A 73 -16.80 7.09 -8.02
N GLU A 74 -17.16 6.50 -9.16
CA GLU A 74 -17.31 5.05 -9.31
C GLU A 74 -15.97 4.30 -9.21
N PHE A 75 -14.88 4.96 -9.55
CA PHE A 75 -13.56 4.33 -9.51
C PHE A 75 -13.00 4.19 -8.09
N ILE A 76 -13.50 4.97 -7.10
CA ILE A 76 -13.00 4.90 -5.71
C ILE A 76 -13.00 3.46 -5.15
N PRO A 77 -14.11 2.69 -5.20
CA PRO A 77 -14.12 1.31 -4.72
C PRO A 77 -13.17 0.37 -5.47
N THR A 78 -12.82 0.69 -6.71
CA THR A 78 -11.87 -0.10 -7.50
C THR A 78 -10.46 0.05 -6.96
N THR A 79 -10.09 1.23 -6.44
CA THR A 79 -8.76 1.47 -5.87
C THR A 79 -8.49 0.62 -4.63
N ASP A 80 -9.51 0.27 -3.82
CA ASP A 80 -9.36 -0.65 -2.68
C ASP A 80 -8.72 -1.99 -3.06
N ARG A 81 -8.97 -2.44 -4.29
CA ARG A 81 -8.57 -3.74 -4.79
C ARG A 81 -7.20 -3.72 -5.49
N MET A 82 -6.55 -2.58 -5.54
CA MET A 82 -5.15 -2.46 -6.00
C MET A 82 -4.23 -3.06 -4.93
N ASP A 83 -4.01 -2.36 -3.84
CA ASP A 83 -3.41 -2.93 -2.64
C ASP A 83 -4.53 -3.23 -1.64
N TYR A 84 -5.06 -4.45 -1.67
CA TYR A 84 -6.19 -4.86 -0.83
C TYR A 84 -5.84 -4.95 0.66
N ILE A 85 -4.55 -4.86 1.01
CA ILE A 85 -4.07 -4.83 2.39
C ILE A 85 -4.03 -3.39 2.92
N ALA A 86 -3.85 -2.42 2.01
CA ALA A 86 -3.74 -1.00 2.31
C ALA A 86 -4.80 -0.17 1.57
N ALA A 87 -6.07 -0.59 1.63
CA ALA A 87 -7.18 0.00 0.91
C ALA A 87 -7.36 1.50 1.15
N SER A 88 -7.25 1.96 2.41
CA SER A 88 -7.34 3.39 2.74
C SER A 88 -6.26 4.23 2.05
N ALA A 89 -5.04 3.71 1.91
CA ALA A 89 -3.96 4.42 1.23
C ALA A 89 -4.27 4.63 -0.26
N ASN A 90 -4.82 3.60 -0.93
CA ASN A 90 -5.20 3.68 -2.34
C ASN A 90 -6.37 4.65 -2.56
N ASN A 91 -7.42 4.56 -1.72
CA ASN A 91 -8.54 5.50 -1.77
C ASN A 91 -8.06 6.94 -1.60
N TYR A 92 -7.20 7.16 -0.60
CA TYR A 92 -6.67 8.49 -0.30
C TYR A 92 -5.88 9.04 -1.48
N ALA A 93 -4.90 8.27 -1.99
CA ALA A 93 -4.05 8.69 -3.09
C ALA A 93 -4.84 9.08 -4.35
N TYR A 94 -5.92 8.35 -4.64
CA TYR A 94 -6.81 8.67 -5.74
C TYR A 94 -7.67 9.91 -5.45
N CYS A 95 -8.32 9.97 -4.28
CA CYS A 95 -9.18 11.10 -3.91
C CYS A 95 -8.40 12.41 -3.91
N VAL A 96 -7.20 12.44 -3.31
CA VAL A 96 -6.38 13.67 -3.26
C VAL A 96 -5.92 14.11 -4.65
N ALA A 97 -5.66 13.19 -5.57
CA ALA A 97 -5.32 13.55 -6.96
C ALA A 97 -6.50 14.23 -7.67
N VAL A 98 -7.73 13.73 -7.48
CA VAL A 98 -8.94 14.35 -8.02
C VAL A 98 -9.23 15.67 -7.33
N GLU A 99 -9.08 15.76 -6.02
CA GLU A 99 -9.26 17.00 -5.25
C GLU A 99 -8.30 18.10 -5.71
N LYS A 100 -7.04 17.78 -5.91
CA LYS A 100 -6.03 18.70 -6.44
C LYS A 100 -6.38 19.18 -7.86
N LEU A 101 -6.90 18.28 -8.70
CA LEU A 101 -7.34 18.61 -10.05
C LEU A 101 -8.55 19.55 -10.04
N CYS A 102 -9.47 19.38 -9.08
CA CYS A 102 -10.65 20.23 -8.89
C CYS A 102 -10.37 21.52 -8.09
N GLY A 103 -9.20 21.67 -7.48
CA GLY A 103 -8.90 22.75 -6.56
C GLY A 103 -9.74 22.70 -5.27
N LEU A 104 -10.12 21.50 -4.82
CA LEU A 104 -10.92 21.30 -3.62
C LEU A 104 -10.07 21.26 -2.35
N GLU A 105 -10.44 22.06 -1.36
CA GLU A 105 -9.92 21.94 -0.01
C GLU A 105 -10.89 21.14 0.86
N ILE A 106 -10.35 20.21 1.64
CA ILE A 106 -11.15 19.36 2.53
C ILE A 106 -11.25 19.96 3.93
N PRO A 107 -12.35 19.71 4.67
CA PRO A 107 -12.47 20.13 6.06
C PRO A 107 -11.38 19.52 6.94
N ARG A 108 -10.95 20.28 7.94
CA ARG A 108 -9.90 19.87 8.89
C ARG A 108 -10.25 18.55 9.60
N ARG A 109 -11.51 18.37 9.99
CA ARG A 109 -11.98 17.12 10.61
C ARG A 109 -11.81 15.91 9.69
N ALA A 110 -12.19 16.06 8.43
CA ALA A 110 -11.97 15.01 7.43
C ALA A 110 -10.48 14.68 7.24
N ALA A 111 -9.61 15.70 7.29
CA ALA A 111 -8.17 15.49 7.20
C ALA A 111 -7.64 14.64 8.37
N VAL A 112 -8.07 14.91 9.61
CA VAL A 112 -7.69 14.12 10.79
C VAL A 112 -8.21 12.68 10.70
N ILE A 113 -9.48 12.49 10.30
CA ILE A 113 -10.07 11.16 10.13
C ILE A 113 -9.28 10.37 9.08
N ARG A 114 -8.93 10.99 7.95
CA ARG A 114 -8.10 10.35 6.92
C ARG A 114 -6.74 9.94 7.47
N MET A 115 -6.08 10.77 8.28
CA MET A 115 -4.80 10.41 8.92
C MET A 115 -4.95 9.21 9.85
N ILE A 116 -5.99 9.18 10.68
CA ILE A 116 -6.27 8.03 11.57
C ILE A 116 -6.41 6.76 10.74
N LEU A 117 -7.23 6.77 9.68
CA LEU A 117 -7.45 5.61 8.84
C LEU A 117 -6.18 5.17 8.09
N LEU A 118 -5.36 6.11 7.64
CA LEU A 118 -4.09 5.82 6.97
C LEU A 118 -3.09 5.15 7.90
N GLU A 119 -2.95 5.63 9.14
CA GLU A 119 -2.00 5.05 10.09
C GLU A 119 -2.49 3.72 10.68
N LEU A 120 -3.79 3.54 10.94
CA LEU A 120 -4.36 2.23 11.28
C LEU A 120 -4.14 1.22 10.14
N ASN A 121 -4.34 1.65 8.91
CA ASN A 121 -4.12 0.81 7.73
C ASN A 121 -2.62 0.49 7.52
N ARG A 122 -1.72 1.40 7.85
CA ARG A 122 -0.27 1.14 7.87
C ARG A 122 0.08 0.06 8.88
N ILE A 123 -0.45 0.14 10.09
CA ILE A 123 -0.24 -0.87 11.14
C ILE A 123 -0.75 -2.24 10.67
N THR A 124 -1.96 -2.34 10.11
CA THR A 124 -2.49 -3.63 9.61
C THR A 124 -1.67 -4.21 8.48
N SER A 125 -1.16 -3.38 7.59
CA SER A 125 -0.29 -3.79 6.48
C SER A 125 1.05 -4.32 6.97
N HIS A 126 1.67 -3.63 7.91
CA HIS A 126 2.95 -4.04 8.49
C HIS A 126 2.82 -5.31 9.36
N LEU A 127 1.70 -5.47 10.08
CA LEU A 127 1.41 -6.71 10.83
C LEU A 127 1.27 -7.91 9.91
N LEU A 128 0.58 -7.76 8.78
CA LEU A 128 0.47 -8.85 7.80
C LEU A 128 1.83 -9.16 7.18
N TRP A 129 2.62 -8.14 6.83
CA TRP A 129 3.97 -8.33 6.32
C TRP A 129 4.85 -9.11 7.31
N LEU A 130 4.88 -8.68 8.59
CA LEU A 130 5.69 -9.36 9.61
C LEU A 130 5.23 -10.82 9.80
N ALA A 131 3.92 -11.03 9.83
CA ALA A 131 3.33 -12.37 9.97
C ALA A 131 3.79 -13.31 8.86
N THR A 132 3.62 -12.89 7.60
CA THR A 132 3.94 -13.75 6.44
C THR A 132 5.44 -13.93 6.27
N HIS A 133 6.25 -12.89 6.46
CA HIS A 133 7.70 -12.98 6.39
C HIS A 133 8.27 -13.89 7.49
N ALA A 134 7.77 -13.77 8.73
CA ALA A 134 8.16 -14.66 9.82
C ALA A 134 7.75 -16.13 9.55
N LEU A 135 6.56 -16.34 8.98
CA LEU A 135 6.09 -17.67 8.58
C LEU A 135 6.98 -18.30 7.50
N ASP A 136 7.38 -17.53 6.49
CA ASP A 136 8.27 -17.98 5.41
C ASP A 136 9.64 -18.47 5.94
N ILE A 137 10.10 -17.89 7.06
CA ILE A 137 11.33 -18.32 7.75
C ILE A 137 11.08 -19.43 8.79
N GLY A 138 9.80 -19.76 9.08
CA GLY A 138 9.39 -20.83 9.99
C GLY A 138 8.96 -20.37 11.39
N ALA A 139 8.85 -19.05 11.66
CA ALA A 139 8.42 -18.51 12.95
C ALA A 139 6.86 -18.43 13.05
N MET A 140 6.20 -19.58 13.10
CA MET A 140 4.74 -19.71 13.13
C MET A 140 4.05 -18.95 14.28
N SER A 141 4.69 -18.89 15.46
CA SER A 141 4.11 -18.20 16.61
C SER A 141 3.94 -16.71 16.36
N VAL A 142 4.91 -16.07 15.70
CA VAL A 142 4.85 -14.64 15.34
C VAL A 142 3.70 -14.37 14.38
N PHE A 143 3.46 -15.27 13.40
CA PHE A 143 2.31 -15.19 12.51
C PHE A 143 0.99 -15.12 13.29
N LEU A 144 0.79 -16.03 14.24
CA LEU A 144 -0.45 -16.08 15.04
C LEU A 144 -0.63 -14.83 15.92
N TYR A 145 0.45 -14.34 16.52
CA TYR A 145 0.40 -13.13 17.36
C TYR A 145 0.11 -11.88 16.52
N CYS A 146 0.78 -11.71 15.39
CA CYS A 146 0.50 -10.59 14.49
C CYS A 146 -0.97 -10.58 14.01
N PHE A 147 -1.55 -11.74 13.69
CA PHE A 147 -2.94 -11.83 13.29
C PHE A 147 -3.90 -11.51 14.44
N ARG A 148 -3.57 -11.90 15.67
CA ARG A 148 -4.35 -11.53 16.86
C ARG A 148 -4.42 -10.01 17.03
N GLU A 149 -3.28 -9.31 16.93
CA GLU A 149 -3.26 -7.85 17.09
C GLU A 149 -3.86 -7.13 15.87
N ARG A 150 -3.71 -7.73 14.69
CA ARG A 150 -4.35 -7.22 13.47
C ARG A 150 -5.88 -7.18 13.59
N GLU A 151 -6.48 -8.17 14.24
CA GLU A 151 -7.94 -8.21 14.49
C GLU A 151 -8.43 -6.98 15.26
N TYR A 152 -7.74 -6.55 16.31
CA TYR A 152 -8.15 -5.34 17.05
C TYR A 152 -8.18 -4.09 16.16
N VAL A 153 -7.24 -3.96 15.24
CA VAL A 153 -7.24 -2.80 14.31
C VAL A 153 -8.32 -2.95 13.25
N LEU A 154 -8.58 -4.18 12.78
CA LEU A 154 -9.67 -4.44 11.84
C LEU A 154 -11.04 -4.17 12.46
N ASP A 155 -11.24 -4.47 13.74
CA ASP A 155 -12.47 -4.16 14.48
C ASP A 155 -12.69 -2.64 14.54
N LEU A 156 -11.65 -1.84 14.77
CA LEU A 156 -11.72 -0.39 14.69
C LEU A 156 -12.12 0.10 13.29
N ILE A 157 -11.54 -0.46 12.25
CA ILE A 157 -11.87 -0.10 10.86
C ILE A 157 -13.32 -0.49 10.54
N GLU A 158 -13.75 -1.70 10.93
CA GLU A 158 -15.11 -2.19 10.74
C GLU A 158 -16.14 -1.34 11.49
N LYS A 159 -15.84 -0.94 12.71
CA LYS A 159 -16.69 -0.04 13.51
C LYS A 159 -16.92 1.30 12.80
N TYR A 160 -15.90 1.80 12.07
CA TYR A 160 -15.99 3.04 11.30
C TYR A 160 -16.78 2.89 10.01
N CYS A 161 -16.48 1.90 9.20
CA CYS A 161 -16.99 1.82 7.81
C CYS A 161 -17.84 0.58 7.51
N GLY A 162 -17.97 -0.36 8.45
CA GLY A 162 -18.74 -1.60 8.26
C GLY A 162 -18.02 -2.68 7.46
N ALA A 163 -16.75 -2.48 7.10
CA ALA A 163 -15.97 -3.42 6.31
C ALA A 163 -14.57 -3.62 6.89
N ARG A 164 -14.05 -4.85 6.81
CA ARG A 164 -12.75 -5.23 7.38
C ARG A 164 -11.57 -5.00 6.44
N LEU A 165 -11.75 -5.10 5.14
CA LEU A 165 -10.68 -5.03 4.12
C LEU A 165 -10.90 -3.90 3.10
N THR A 166 -11.88 -4.01 2.25
CA THR A 166 -12.17 -3.05 1.17
C THR A 166 -13.20 -2.04 1.66
N HIS A 167 -12.73 -1.05 2.39
CA HIS A 167 -13.59 -0.16 3.17
C HIS A 167 -14.19 1.01 2.39
N SER A 168 -13.57 1.42 1.28
CA SER A 168 -14.06 2.54 0.44
C SER A 168 -14.58 3.74 1.26
N SER A 169 -13.82 4.13 2.29
CA SER A 169 -14.24 5.11 3.30
C SER A 169 -13.97 6.56 2.92
N MET A 170 -13.05 6.78 1.99
CA MET A 170 -12.70 8.11 1.49
C MET A 170 -13.71 8.57 0.44
N ARG A 171 -13.93 9.87 0.35
CA ARG A 171 -14.76 10.52 -0.67
C ARG A 171 -14.00 11.70 -1.22
N ILE A 172 -14.25 12.06 -2.48
CA ILE A 172 -13.74 13.31 -3.05
C ILE A 172 -14.38 14.46 -2.28
N GLY A 173 -13.55 15.29 -1.66
CA GLY A 173 -13.98 16.38 -0.80
C GLY A 173 -14.07 16.03 0.69
N GLY A 174 -13.70 14.81 1.13
CA GLY A 174 -13.70 14.45 2.55
C GLY A 174 -13.81 12.96 2.84
N VAL A 175 -14.68 12.59 3.80
CA VAL A 175 -14.89 11.21 4.24
C VAL A 175 -16.38 10.85 4.28
N MET A 176 -16.67 9.55 4.29
CA MET A 176 -18.03 9.03 4.23
C MET A 176 -18.84 9.33 5.50
N LEU A 177 -18.23 9.15 6.66
CA LEU A 177 -18.85 9.25 7.98
C LEU A 177 -17.90 9.97 8.95
N ASP A 178 -18.47 10.51 10.01
CA ASP A 178 -17.72 10.95 11.17
C ASP A 178 -17.34 9.75 12.07
N LEU A 179 -16.40 9.93 12.98
CA LEU A 179 -16.01 8.86 13.90
C LEU A 179 -17.19 8.52 14.82
N PRO A 180 -17.51 7.22 15.02
CA PRO A 180 -18.55 6.81 15.93
C PRO A 180 -18.18 7.10 17.39
N GLU A 181 -19.19 7.06 18.27
CA GLU A 181 -18.99 7.24 19.70
C GLU A 181 -17.95 6.27 20.27
N ASN A 182 -17.15 6.74 21.21
CA ASN A 182 -16.07 5.99 21.89
C ASN A 182 -14.94 5.49 20.98
N TYR A 183 -14.93 5.85 19.68
CA TYR A 183 -13.92 5.38 18.73
C TYR A 183 -12.50 5.78 19.14
N LEU A 184 -12.31 7.04 19.53
CA LEU A 184 -10.98 7.54 19.95
C LEU A 184 -10.50 6.87 21.24
N GLU A 185 -11.40 6.55 22.17
CA GLU A 185 -11.04 5.86 23.41
C GLU A 185 -10.55 4.44 23.13
N GLU A 186 -11.24 3.70 22.27
CA GLU A 186 -10.85 2.35 21.86
C GLU A 186 -9.54 2.36 21.06
N MET A 187 -9.36 3.33 20.17
CA MET A 187 -8.11 3.51 19.43
C MET A 187 -6.95 3.83 20.37
N LEU A 188 -7.14 4.69 21.38
CA LEU A 188 -6.10 5.00 22.36
C LEU A 188 -5.78 3.80 23.24
N ALA A 189 -6.79 3.01 23.66
CA ALA A 189 -6.58 1.77 24.40
C ALA A 189 -5.73 0.76 23.59
N PHE A 190 -5.98 0.65 22.28
CA PHE A 190 -5.09 -0.12 21.40
C PHE A 190 -3.66 0.46 21.38
N CYS A 191 -3.52 1.77 21.23
CA CYS A 191 -2.21 2.43 21.22
C CYS A 191 -1.42 2.22 22.53
N ASP A 192 -2.11 2.06 23.66
CA ASP A 192 -1.48 1.83 24.96
C ASP A 192 -1.05 0.37 25.16
N LYS A 193 -1.79 -0.57 24.61
CA LYS A 193 -1.49 -2.00 24.67
C LYS A 193 -0.38 -2.42 23.69
N PHE A 194 -0.46 -1.97 22.45
CA PHE A 194 0.34 -2.47 21.32
C PHE A 194 1.86 -2.36 21.48
N PRO A 195 2.45 -1.39 22.21
CA PRO A 195 3.90 -1.38 22.50
C PRO A 195 4.41 -2.63 23.22
N ASN A 196 3.58 -3.26 24.07
CA ASN A 196 3.94 -4.51 24.74
C ASN A 196 3.90 -5.67 23.75
N ASP A 197 2.91 -5.71 22.85
CA ASP A 197 2.81 -6.74 21.82
C ASP A 197 4.00 -6.63 20.83
N LEU A 198 4.45 -5.42 20.50
CA LEU A 198 5.66 -5.20 19.70
C LEU A 198 6.91 -5.76 20.37
N LYS A 199 7.00 -5.61 21.70
CA LYS A 199 8.10 -6.17 22.46
C LYS A 199 8.09 -7.70 22.40
N ASP A 200 6.93 -8.34 22.49
CA ASP A 200 6.80 -9.78 22.37
C ASP A 200 7.34 -10.30 21.00
N TYR A 201 7.11 -9.56 19.91
CA TYR A 201 7.69 -9.89 18.61
C TYR A 201 9.21 -9.74 18.58
N GLU A 202 9.73 -8.65 19.15
CA GLU A 202 11.19 -8.43 19.24
C GLU A 202 11.87 -9.49 20.12
N ASP A 203 11.28 -9.84 21.25
CA ASP A 203 11.80 -10.91 22.15
C ASP A 203 11.82 -12.28 21.46
N LEU A 204 10.91 -12.55 20.54
CA LEU A 204 10.88 -13.78 19.75
C LEU A 204 11.86 -13.80 18.57
N LEU A 205 12.16 -12.65 17.98
CA LEU A 205 12.89 -12.55 16.71
C LEU A 205 14.30 -11.98 16.87
N ASP A 206 14.52 -10.93 17.67
CA ASP A 206 15.77 -10.18 17.68
C ASP A 206 16.99 -11.02 18.08
N ASP A 207 16.83 -11.90 19.06
CA ASP A 207 17.89 -12.80 19.53
C ASP A 207 17.80 -14.21 18.94
N ASN A 208 16.84 -14.44 18.05
CA ASN A 208 16.68 -15.74 17.41
C ASN A 208 17.77 -15.97 16.36
N ARG A 209 18.60 -16.98 16.58
CA ARG A 209 19.73 -17.32 15.69
C ARG A 209 19.26 -17.61 14.25
N ILE A 210 18.14 -18.32 14.08
CA ILE A 210 17.62 -18.69 12.74
C ILE A 210 17.17 -17.41 12.02
N TRP A 211 16.42 -16.56 12.71
CA TRP A 211 15.95 -15.28 12.15
C TRP A 211 17.13 -14.44 11.67
N ARG A 212 18.15 -14.23 12.51
CA ARG A 212 19.33 -13.45 12.15
C ARG A 212 20.09 -14.05 10.97
N LEU A 213 20.36 -15.36 10.96
CA LEU A 213 21.06 -16.03 9.86
C LEU A 213 20.29 -15.97 8.54
N ARG A 214 18.95 -15.84 8.59
CA ARG A 214 18.08 -15.77 7.40
C ARG A 214 17.77 -14.33 6.95
N THR A 215 18.20 -13.31 7.71
CA THR A 215 17.89 -11.90 7.42
C THR A 215 19.12 -11.00 7.40
N GLU A 216 20.13 -11.25 8.24
CA GLU A 216 21.39 -10.48 8.23
C GLU A 216 22.23 -10.83 6.99
N ASN A 217 22.67 -9.80 6.27
CA ASN A 217 23.40 -9.91 5.00
C ASN A 217 22.64 -10.67 3.89
N VAL A 218 21.34 -10.85 4.02
CA VAL A 218 20.48 -11.49 3.02
C VAL A 218 19.68 -10.43 2.28
N GLY A 219 19.71 -10.46 0.93
CA GLY A 219 19.02 -9.49 0.10
C GLY A 219 19.50 -8.06 0.31
N VAL A 220 20.81 -7.86 0.33
CA VAL A 220 21.44 -6.55 0.51
C VAL A 220 21.16 -5.66 -0.69
N VAL A 221 20.69 -4.45 -0.43
CA VAL A 221 20.41 -3.42 -1.44
C VAL A 221 21.21 -2.17 -1.12
N THR A 222 22.08 -1.77 -2.02
CA THR A 222 22.86 -0.54 -1.87
C THR A 222 22.01 0.70 -2.14
N LYS A 223 22.46 1.87 -1.67
CA LYS A 223 21.79 3.16 -1.94
C LYS A 223 21.63 3.42 -3.44
N GLU A 224 22.68 3.12 -4.19
CA GLU A 224 22.70 3.33 -5.64
C GLU A 224 21.71 2.43 -6.36
N GLN A 225 21.67 1.15 -6.03
CA GLN A 225 20.70 0.20 -6.57
C GLN A 225 19.26 0.63 -6.23
N ALA A 226 19.00 0.99 -4.97
CA ALA A 226 17.66 1.43 -4.56
C ALA A 226 17.18 2.64 -5.35
N LEU A 227 18.05 3.62 -5.63
CA LEU A 227 17.71 4.79 -6.42
C LEU A 227 17.53 4.46 -7.91
N ASN A 228 18.44 3.67 -8.49
CA ASN A 228 18.39 3.32 -9.90
C ASN A 228 17.12 2.52 -10.27
N TRP A 229 16.66 1.67 -9.36
CA TRP A 229 15.44 0.88 -9.54
C TRP A 229 14.17 1.62 -9.09
N GLY A 230 14.28 2.87 -8.62
CA GLY A 230 13.12 3.64 -8.17
C GLY A 230 12.43 3.04 -6.94
N CYS A 231 13.18 2.35 -6.08
CA CYS A 231 12.68 1.85 -4.80
C CYS A 231 12.29 3.00 -3.88
N THR A 232 11.23 2.81 -3.12
CA THR A 232 10.71 3.80 -2.18
C THR A 232 10.29 3.14 -0.88
N GLY A 233 9.85 3.93 0.11
CA GLY A 233 9.40 3.39 1.38
C GLY A 233 10.50 2.68 2.16
N VAL A 234 10.16 1.58 2.81
CA VAL A 234 11.09 0.82 3.65
C VAL A 234 12.26 0.24 2.86
N MET A 235 12.08 -0.10 1.58
CA MET A 235 13.19 -0.56 0.73
C MET A 235 14.28 0.50 0.62
N LEU A 236 13.91 1.76 0.40
CA LEU A 236 14.83 2.89 0.32
C LEU A 236 15.40 3.25 1.69
N ARG A 237 14.55 3.30 2.72
CA ARG A 237 14.97 3.63 4.09
C ARG A 237 15.88 2.58 4.70
N GLY A 238 15.68 1.31 4.39
CA GLY A 238 16.58 0.21 4.79
C GLY A 238 17.99 0.31 4.19
N SER A 239 18.12 0.96 3.04
CA SER A 239 19.38 1.18 2.32
C SER A 239 20.10 2.51 2.70
N GLY A 240 19.66 3.19 3.76
CA GLY A 240 20.33 4.36 4.32
C GLY A 240 19.91 5.71 3.76
N ILE A 241 18.78 5.79 3.10
CA ILE A 241 18.21 7.04 2.59
C ILE A 241 16.99 7.41 3.44
N LYS A 242 17.13 8.50 4.18
CA LYS A 242 16.08 9.04 5.05
C LYS A 242 15.10 9.87 4.20
N TYR A 243 14.14 9.19 3.55
CA TYR A 243 13.13 9.83 2.72
C TYR A 243 11.74 9.30 3.06
N ASP A 244 10.80 10.23 3.27
CA ASP A 244 9.38 9.95 3.55
C ASP A 244 8.56 11.12 3.03
N ILE A 245 7.62 10.84 2.13
CA ILE A 245 6.79 11.87 1.46
C ILE A 245 5.98 12.67 2.49
N ARG A 246 5.56 12.05 3.60
CA ARG A 246 4.85 12.74 4.68
C ARG A 246 5.65 13.88 5.32
N LYS A 247 7.00 13.87 5.17
CA LYS A 247 7.91 14.92 5.69
C LYS A 247 8.43 15.85 4.59
N GLU A 248 8.75 15.30 3.41
CA GLU A 248 9.35 16.06 2.31
C GLU A 248 8.29 16.89 1.56
N GLU A 249 7.11 16.31 1.32
CA GLU A 249 5.96 16.95 0.68
C GLU A 249 4.70 16.74 1.55
N PRO A 250 4.60 17.39 2.72
CA PRO A 250 3.53 17.15 3.68
C PRO A 250 2.14 17.34 3.07
N TYR A 251 1.28 16.37 3.30
CA TYR A 251 -0.13 16.41 2.93
C TYR A 251 -1.01 16.20 4.17
N LEU A 252 -2.31 16.49 4.08
CA LEU A 252 -3.23 16.53 5.22
C LEU A 252 -2.64 17.42 6.33
N LEU A 253 -2.51 16.89 7.52
CA LEU A 253 -1.95 17.58 8.69
C LEU A 253 -0.65 16.94 9.20
N TYR A 254 0.12 16.22 8.32
CA TYR A 254 1.38 15.60 8.72
C TYR A 254 2.47 16.63 9.11
N ASN A 255 2.34 17.88 8.68
CA ASN A 255 3.18 18.99 9.12
C ASN A 255 2.88 19.47 10.56
N GLU A 256 1.71 19.13 11.11
CA GLU A 256 1.29 19.51 12.47
C GLU A 256 1.55 18.41 13.50
N VAL A 257 2.03 17.24 13.08
CA VAL A 257 2.34 16.12 13.98
C VAL A 257 3.83 15.81 14.01
N GLU A 258 4.29 15.42 15.20
CA GLU A 258 5.68 15.03 15.41
C GLU A 258 5.84 13.52 15.26
N PHE A 259 6.67 13.11 14.31
CA PHE A 259 7.11 11.73 14.13
C PHE A 259 8.49 11.68 13.49
N GLY A 260 9.24 10.61 13.74
CA GLY A 260 10.53 10.34 13.11
C GLY A 260 10.37 9.62 11.78
N VAL A 261 11.40 9.69 10.94
CA VAL A 261 11.55 8.86 9.75
C VAL A 261 12.57 7.78 10.07
N PRO A 262 12.15 6.53 10.34
CA PRO A 262 13.07 5.44 10.62
C PRO A 262 13.89 5.09 9.38
N TYR A 263 15.18 4.83 9.56
CA TYR A 263 16.06 4.36 8.50
C TYR A 263 17.17 3.49 9.07
N ALA A 264 17.77 2.66 8.24
CA ALA A 264 18.91 1.82 8.55
C ALA A 264 19.92 1.88 7.40
N THR A 265 21.17 1.49 7.63
CA THR A 265 22.25 1.66 6.64
C THR A 265 22.76 0.37 6.03
N GLN A 266 22.40 -0.78 6.60
CA GLN A 266 22.92 -2.09 6.19
C GLN A 266 22.33 -2.58 4.85
N GLY A 267 21.11 -2.16 4.52
CA GLY A 267 20.45 -2.51 3.26
C GLY A 267 19.95 -3.95 3.18
N ASP A 268 20.11 -4.76 4.21
CA ASP A 268 19.70 -6.16 4.25
C ASP A 268 18.26 -6.36 4.76
N SER A 269 17.81 -7.59 4.78
CA SER A 269 16.47 -7.94 5.24
C SER A 269 16.26 -7.64 6.72
N TYR A 270 17.30 -7.76 7.55
CA TYR A 270 17.22 -7.42 8.97
C TYR A 270 17.07 -5.91 9.19
N ALA A 271 17.82 -5.11 8.43
CA ALA A 271 17.71 -3.65 8.47
C ALA A 271 16.27 -3.18 8.12
N ARG A 272 15.66 -3.76 7.07
CA ARG A 272 14.27 -3.46 6.70
C ARG A 272 13.29 -3.88 7.81
N TYR A 273 13.49 -5.05 8.44
CA TYR A 273 12.70 -5.46 9.59
C TYR A 273 12.77 -4.43 10.73
N LYS A 274 13.96 -3.95 11.09
CA LYS A 274 14.11 -2.92 12.15
C LYS A 274 13.42 -1.60 11.78
N VAL A 275 13.44 -1.21 10.51
CA VAL A 275 12.71 -0.03 10.04
C VAL A 275 11.19 -0.22 10.21
N TYR A 276 10.62 -1.37 9.83
CA TYR A 276 9.21 -1.68 10.04
C TYR A 276 8.82 -1.65 11.52
N MET A 277 9.63 -2.24 12.39
CA MET A 277 9.38 -2.23 13.84
C MET A 277 9.34 -0.81 14.41
N GLN A 278 10.18 0.08 13.89
CA GLN A 278 10.17 1.48 14.30
C GLN A 278 8.98 2.26 13.67
N GLU A 279 8.56 1.92 12.45
CA GLU A 279 7.37 2.54 11.82
C GLU A 279 6.09 2.26 12.61
N PHE A 280 5.92 1.08 13.20
CA PHE A 280 4.81 0.83 14.12
C PHE A 280 4.77 1.88 15.25
N ARG A 281 5.92 2.15 15.88
CA ARG A 281 6.02 3.11 16.98
C ARG A 281 5.70 4.53 16.55
N GLU A 282 6.17 4.92 15.37
CA GLU A 282 5.87 6.25 14.83
C GLU A 282 4.39 6.40 14.46
N SER A 283 3.75 5.36 13.89
CA SER A 283 2.30 5.36 13.62
C SER A 283 1.48 5.51 14.91
N LEU A 284 1.87 4.85 16.01
CA LEU A 284 1.20 5.04 17.30
C LEU A 284 1.33 6.47 17.83
N LYS A 285 2.49 7.11 17.66
CA LYS A 285 2.68 8.53 18.03
C LYS A 285 1.75 9.45 17.24
N ILE A 286 1.63 9.20 15.93
CA ILE A 286 0.74 9.96 15.05
C ILE A 286 -0.72 9.79 15.50
N LEU A 287 -1.17 8.56 15.74
CA LEU A 287 -2.55 8.27 16.18
C LEU A 287 -2.92 8.99 17.48
N ARG A 288 -2.02 9.02 18.46
CA ARG A 288 -2.23 9.76 19.72
C ARG A 288 -2.39 11.26 19.50
N GLN A 289 -1.59 11.84 18.62
CA GLN A 289 -1.68 13.25 18.27
C GLN A 289 -2.95 13.55 17.47
N CYS A 290 -3.36 12.66 16.55
CA CYS A 290 -4.61 12.76 15.82
C CYS A 290 -5.83 12.77 16.76
N ALA A 291 -5.81 11.99 17.83
CA ALA A 291 -6.89 11.98 18.82
C ALA A 291 -7.05 13.35 19.52
N THR A 292 -5.95 14.08 19.72
CA THR A 292 -5.97 15.44 20.27
C THR A 292 -6.47 16.43 19.22
N LEU A 293 -5.89 16.41 18.01
CA LEU A 293 -6.27 17.29 16.91
C LEU A 293 -7.77 17.18 16.58
N TYR A 294 -8.33 15.97 16.59
CA TYR A 294 -9.74 15.75 16.27
C TYR A 294 -10.70 16.51 17.18
N LYS A 295 -10.40 16.63 18.49
CA LYS A 295 -11.25 17.33 19.47
C LYS A 295 -11.39 18.82 19.18
N ASP A 296 -10.38 19.39 18.54
CA ASP A 296 -10.32 20.83 18.24
C ASP A 296 -10.85 21.17 16.83
N THR A 297 -11.50 20.19 16.14
CA THR A 297 -11.99 20.39 14.76
C THR A 297 -13.50 20.71 14.73
N PRO A 298 -13.93 21.58 13.80
CA PRO A 298 -15.34 21.77 13.45
C PRO A 298 -15.98 20.45 12.96
N PRO A 299 -17.32 20.29 13.02
CA PRO A 299 -17.99 19.01 12.73
C PRO A 299 -18.08 18.65 11.24
N GLU A 300 -17.67 19.53 10.34
CA GLU A 300 -17.78 19.30 8.90
C GLU A 300 -16.80 18.20 8.45
N ILE A 301 -17.31 17.19 7.72
CA ILE A 301 -16.55 16.06 7.18
C ILE A 301 -16.49 16.04 5.66
N LEU A 302 -17.25 16.90 4.98
CA LEU A 302 -17.26 17.07 3.53
C LEU A 302 -17.12 18.54 3.18
N ALA A 303 -16.37 18.83 2.12
CA ALA A 303 -16.26 20.14 1.53
C ALA A 303 -17.60 20.61 0.98
N THR A 304 -17.84 21.90 1.01
CA THR A 304 -19.04 22.51 0.41
C THR A 304 -18.70 23.03 -0.97
N HIS A 305 -18.97 22.23 -1.99
CA HIS A 305 -18.79 22.63 -3.38
C HIS A 305 -19.89 22.02 -4.25
N PRO A 306 -20.82 22.82 -4.77
CA PRO A 306 -22.02 22.31 -5.42
C PRO A 306 -21.77 21.49 -6.70
N GLU A 307 -20.67 21.75 -7.42
CA GLU A 307 -20.35 21.05 -8.67
C GLU A 307 -19.57 19.75 -8.45
N TYR A 308 -18.88 19.58 -7.32
CA TYR A 308 -17.98 18.46 -7.10
C TYR A 308 -18.37 17.57 -5.92
N VAL A 309 -19.08 18.12 -4.94
CA VAL A 309 -19.47 17.42 -3.72
C VAL A 309 -20.99 17.43 -3.57
N SER A 310 -21.56 16.27 -3.26
CA SER A 310 -23.01 16.15 -3.06
C SER A 310 -23.44 16.90 -1.79
N ALA A 311 -24.58 17.58 -1.86
CA ALA A 311 -25.21 18.20 -0.70
C ALA A 311 -25.58 17.15 0.37
N SER A 312 -25.85 17.62 1.58
CA SER A 312 -26.30 16.74 2.68
C SER A 312 -27.64 16.05 2.32
N LYS A 313 -27.87 14.89 2.92
CA LYS A 313 -29.12 14.14 2.72
C LYS A 313 -30.38 15.00 3.00
N GLU A 314 -30.32 15.83 4.03
CA GLU A 314 -31.43 16.75 4.37
C GLU A 314 -31.64 17.79 3.26
N GLN A 315 -30.59 18.41 2.75
CA GLN A 315 -30.69 19.36 1.65
C GLN A 315 -31.21 18.72 0.36
N ILE A 316 -30.77 17.50 0.04
CA ILE A 316 -31.26 16.75 -1.13
C ILE A 316 -32.77 16.47 -1.01
N LEU A 317 -33.25 16.15 0.19
CA LEU A 317 -34.67 15.84 0.40
C LEU A 317 -35.58 17.07 0.51
N THR A 318 -35.03 18.24 0.82
CA THR A 318 -35.81 19.46 1.09
C THR A 318 -35.64 20.55 0.05
N GLN A 319 -34.61 20.52 -0.79
CA GLN A 319 -34.26 21.56 -1.75
C GLN A 319 -34.15 21.00 -3.18
N ASN A 320 -35.00 21.49 -4.08
CA ASN A 320 -35.02 21.05 -5.47
C ASN A 320 -33.65 21.24 -6.17
N TYR A 321 -32.95 22.32 -5.90
CA TYR A 321 -31.64 22.59 -6.48
C TYR A 321 -30.60 21.52 -6.06
N SER A 322 -30.54 21.23 -4.79
CA SER A 322 -29.64 20.20 -4.23
C SER A 322 -29.97 18.80 -4.77
N LEU A 323 -31.25 18.48 -4.96
CA LEU A 323 -31.69 17.24 -5.59
C LEU A 323 -31.23 17.15 -7.06
N MET A 324 -31.41 18.20 -7.83
CA MET A 324 -30.96 18.24 -9.23
C MET A 324 -29.44 18.10 -9.36
N GLN A 325 -28.68 18.81 -8.52
CA GLN A 325 -27.21 18.67 -8.50
C GLN A 325 -26.76 17.26 -8.14
N HIS A 326 -27.37 16.67 -7.11
CA HIS A 326 -27.09 15.28 -6.72
C HIS A 326 -27.36 14.31 -7.88
N PHE A 327 -28.49 14.49 -8.58
CA PHE A 327 -28.82 13.68 -9.77
C PHE A 327 -27.75 13.80 -10.86
N VAL A 328 -27.29 15.02 -11.17
CA VAL A 328 -26.25 15.25 -12.17
C VAL A 328 -24.92 14.63 -11.75
N LEU A 329 -24.52 14.79 -10.50
CA LEU A 329 -23.27 14.21 -9.97
C LEU A 329 -23.27 12.68 -10.04
N ILE A 330 -24.40 12.02 -9.76
CA ILE A 330 -24.49 10.55 -9.81
C ILE A 330 -24.54 10.04 -11.25
N THR A 331 -25.24 10.75 -12.16
CA THR A 331 -25.46 10.25 -13.52
C THR A 331 -24.35 10.63 -14.50
N GLN A 332 -23.72 11.79 -14.33
CA GLN A 332 -22.70 12.32 -15.24
C GLN A 332 -21.31 12.39 -14.62
N GLY A 333 -21.21 12.22 -13.30
CA GLY A 333 -19.98 12.43 -12.55
C GLY A 333 -19.64 13.91 -12.32
N LEU A 334 -18.63 14.13 -11.47
CA LEU A 334 -18.01 15.47 -11.35
C LEU A 334 -17.19 15.74 -12.62
N LYS A 335 -17.09 17.03 -13.00
CA LYS A 335 -16.38 17.46 -14.21
C LYS A 335 -15.19 18.34 -13.84
N PRO A 336 -14.02 17.77 -13.55
CA PRO A 336 -12.83 18.54 -13.24
C PRO A 336 -12.45 19.44 -14.42
N PRO A 337 -11.74 20.57 -14.19
CA PRO A 337 -11.20 21.37 -15.28
C PRO A 337 -10.24 20.52 -16.13
N LYS A 338 -10.04 20.94 -17.38
CA LYS A 338 -9.02 20.33 -18.25
C LYS A 338 -7.64 20.56 -17.67
N GLY A 339 -6.86 19.51 -17.60
CA GLY A 339 -5.51 19.57 -17.07
C GLY A 339 -4.96 18.22 -16.66
N GLU A 340 -3.76 18.26 -16.13
CA GLU A 340 -3.04 17.08 -15.68
C GLU A 340 -2.57 17.28 -14.24
N VAL A 341 -2.56 16.21 -13.48
CA VAL A 341 -2.06 16.21 -12.11
C VAL A 341 -1.34 14.89 -11.81
N TYR A 342 -0.25 14.98 -11.08
CA TYR A 342 0.35 13.85 -10.38
C TYR A 342 0.44 14.17 -8.90
N VAL A 343 0.00 13.24 -8.04
CA VAL A 343 0.07 13.39 -6.59
C VAL A 343 0.66 12.14 -5.98
N PRO A 344 1.87 12.23 -5.42
CA PRO A 344 2.47 11.15 -4.65
C PRO A 344 1.95 11.15 -3.21
N THR A 345 1.87 9.97 -2.61
CA THR A 345 1.53 9.76 -1.19
C THR A 345 2.36 8.61 -0.63
N GLU A 346 2.61 8.61 0.67
CA GLU A 346 3.35 7.52 1.33
C GLU A 346 2.40 6.40 1.75
N SER A 347 2.34 5.34 0.95
CA SER A 347 1.65 4.10 1.34
C SER A 347 2.50 3.27 2.31
N PRO A 348 1.95 2.21 2.95
CA PRO A 348 2.75 1.30 3.79
C PRO A 348 3.93 0.64 3.08
N LYS A 349 3.90 0.56 1.75
CA LYS A 349 4.93 -0.07 0.91
C LYS A 349 5.89 0.92 0.27
N GLY A 350 5.54 2.21 0.28
CA GLY A 350 6.33 3.28 -0.31
C GLY A 350 5.46 4.26 -1.10
N GLU A 351 6.06 4.96 -2.05
CA GLU A 351 5.38 5.97 -2.84
C GLU A 351 4.29 5.37 -3.72
N LEU A 352 3.07 5.78 -3.46
CA LEU A 352 1.89 5.53 -4.29
C LEU A 352 1.44 6.85 -4.90
N GLY A 353 1.31 6.91 -6.22
CA GLY A 353 0.88 8.14 -6.88
C GLY A 353 -0.10 7.87 -8.01
N PHE A 354 -1.03 8.83 -8.22
CA PHE A 354 -1.93 8.82 -9.36
C PHE A 354 -1.65 10.00 -10.28
N PHE A 355 -1.41 9.69 -11.54
CA PHE A 355 -1.45 10.65 -12.62
C PHE A 355 -2.84 10.61 -13.26
N ILE A 356 -3.47 11.76 -13.36
CA ILE A 356 -4.81 11.92 -13.96
C ILE A 356 -4.75 13.04 -15.00
N HIS A 357 -5.21 12.72 -16.21
CA HIS A 357 -5.47 13.70 -17.26
C HIS A 357 -6.99 13.86 -17.42
N SER A 358 -7.48 15.08 -17.27
CA SER A 358 -8.88 15.45 -17.48
C SER A 358 -9.06 16.24 -18.77
N ASP A 359 -10.04 15.84 -19.56
CA ASP A 359 -10.52 16.60 -20.74
C ASP A 359 -11.71 17.51 -20.44
N GLY A 360 -12.13 17.60 -19.16
CA GLY A 360 -13.28 18.37 -18.70
C GLY A 360 -14.60 17.58 -18.72
N THR A 361 -14.55 16.26 -18.97
CA THR A 361 -15.71 15.38 -18.90
C THR A 361 -15.85 14.74 -17.52
N GLY A 362 -16.93 14.01 -17.28
CA GLY A 362 -17.16 13.28 -16.02
C GLY A 362 -16.33 12.00 -15.87
N ARG A 363 -15.44 11.69 -16.80
CA ARG A 363 -14.53 10.54 -16.80
C ARG A 363 -13.11 10.99 -17.06
N PRO A 364 -12.09 10.38 -16.44
CA PRO A 364 -10.72 10.70 -16.76
C PRO A 364 -10.38 10.27 -18.20
N TYR A 365 -9.74 11.17 -18.95
CA TYR A 365 -9.21 10.83 -20.28
C TYR A 365 -8.09 9.79 -20.17
N ARG A 366 -7.21 9.95 -19.16
CA ARG A 366 -6.16 8.98 -18.84
C ARG A 366 -5.94 8.92 -17.34
N LEU A 367 -5.81 7.71 -16.82
CA LEU A 367 -5.35 7.46 -15.46
C LEU A 367 -4.15 6.51 -15.48
N LYS A 368 -3.12 6.85 -14.71
CA LYS A 368 -1.95 6.02 -14.49
C LYS A 368 -1.65 5.95 -12.99
N ALA A 369 -1.49 4.72 -12.48
CA ALA A 369 -1.08 4.49 -11.11
C ALA A 369 0.42 4.14 -11.05
N ARG A 370 1.19 4.90 -10.29
CA ARG A 370 2.54 4.54 -9.88
C ARG A 370 2.43 3.81 -8.56
N THR A 371 2.80 2.53 -8.54
CA THR A 371 2.71 1.68 -7.36
C THR A 371 4.11 1.23 -6.93
N PRO A 372 4.42 1.22 -5.62
CA PRO A 372 5.75 0.85 -5.14
C PRO A 372 6.09 -0.62 -5.43
N SER A 373 5.13 -1.55 -5.23
CA SER A 373 5.36 -2.97 -5.42
C SER A 373 5.78 -3.35 -6.85
N TYR A 374 5.36 -2.59 -7.87
CA TYR A 374 5.78 -2.83 -9.25
C TYR A 374 7.30 -2.69 -9.41
N TRP A 375 7.86 -1.60 -8.92
CA TRP A 375 9.31 -1.33 -9.01
C TRP A 375 10.11 -2.29 -8.13
N HIS A 376 9.61 -2.60 -6.93
CA HIS A 376 10.24 -3.58 -6.05
C HIS A 376 10.25 -4.99 -6.66
N CYS A 377 9.18 -5.38 -7.37
CA CYS A 377 9.11 -6.66 -8.07
C CYS A 377 10.06 -6.71 -9.27
N ALA A 378 10.13 -5.63 -10.06
CA ALA A 378 11.06 -5.54 -11.17
C ALA A 378 12.52 -5.68 -10.70
N PHE A 379 12.86 -5.11 -9.55
CA PHE A 379 14.20 -5.20 -8.97
C PHE A 379 14.63 -6.63 -8.58
N PHE A 380 13.73 -7.59 -8.46
CA PHE A 380 14.12 -8.99 -8.24
C PHE A 380 15.05 -9.55 -9.33
N GLU A 381 15.02 -9.00 -10.53
CA GLU A 381 15.94 -9.40 -11.61
C GLU A 381 17.41 -9.21 -11.23
N GLU A 382 17.72 -8.21 -10.42
CA GLU A 382 19.09 -7.93 -9.93
C GLU A 382 19.30 -8.44 -8.51
N MET A 383 18.35 -8.21 -7.62
CA MET A 383 18.46 -8.46 -6.17
C MET A 383 18.68 -9.96 -5.85
N LEU A 384 18.14 -10.87 -6.67
CA LEU A 384 18.21 -12.30 -6.43
C LEU A 384 19.44 -12.96 -7.03
N VAL A 385 20.14 -12.31 -7.94
CA VAL A 385 21.35 -12.87 -8.57
C VAL A 385 22.47 -13.03 -7.54
N GLY A 386 23.10 -14.21 -7.53
CA GLY A 386 24.15 -14.57 -6.59
C GLY A 386 23.65 -15.05 -5.23
N THR A 387 22.34 -15.03 -4.96
CA THR A 387 21.76 -15.57 -3.72
C THR A 387 21.51 -17.09 -3.83
N TYR A 388 21.32 -17.75 -2.69
CA TYR A 388 20.91 -19.15 -2.68
C TYR A 388 19.39 -19.29 -2.89
N LEU A 389 18.96 -20.37 -3.51
CA LEU A 389 17.53 -20.67 -3.72
C LEU A 389 16.72 -20.57 -2.40
N ALA A 390 17.28 -21.04 -1.31
CA ALA A 390 16.64 -20.94 0.01
C ALA A 390 16.42 -19.49 0.45
N ASP A 391 17.28 -18.53 0.06
CA ASP A 391 17.17 -17.13 0.44
C ASP A 391 16.16 -16.36 -0.42
N VAL A 392 15.86 -16.86 -1.63
CA VAL A 392 14.87 -16.25 -2.52
C VAL A 392 13.53 -16.04 -1.80
N VAL A 393 13.05 -17.05 -1.08
CA VAL A 393 11.78 -16.97 -0.33
C VAL A 393 11.85 -15.91 0.77
N ALA A 394 12.93 -15.89 1.54
CA ALA A 394 13.13 -14.89 2.60
C ALA A 394 13.21 -13.46 2.05
N ILE A 395 13.90 -13.27 0.93
CA ILE A 395 14.01 -11.98 0.25
C ILE A 395 12.65 -11.51 -0.28
N MET A 396 11.91 -12.40 -0.96
CA MET A 396 10.57 -12.08 -1.47
C MET A 396 9.61 -11.68 -0.36
N GLY A 397 9.57 -12.46 0.74
CA GLY A 397 8.76 -12.16 1.92
C GLY A 397 9.13 -10.82 2.56
N ASN A 398 10.41 -10.46 2.55
CA ASN A 398 10.89 -9.22 3.14
C ASN A 398 10.51 -7.96 2.34
N VAL A 399 10.44 -8.04 1.01
CA VAL A 399 10.19 -6.88 0.13
C VAL A 399 8.76 -6.34 0.21
N ASN A 400 7.82 -7.10 0.78
CA ASN A 400 6.43 -6.68 1.01
C ASN A 400 5.68 -6.24 -0.27
N ILE A 401 5.70 -7.08 -1.30
CA ILE A 401 4.96 -6.82 -2.54
C ILE A 401 3.50 -7.29 -2.44
N VAL A 402 2.60 -6.64 -3.18
CA VAL A 402 1.22 -7.09 -3.41
C VAL A 402 0.91 -7.11 -4.90
N LEU A 403 0.49 -8.28 -5.40
CA LEU A 403 0.29 -8.47 -6.84
C LEU A 403 -0.89 -7.69 -7.39
N GLY A 404 -1.90 -7.41 -6.57
CA GLY A 404 -3.03 -6.59 -6.99
C GLY A 404 -2.64 -5.18 -7.41
N GLU A 405 -1.59 -4.58 -6.81
CA GLU A 405 -1.08 -3.27 -7.24
C GLU A 405 0.04 -3.37 -8.28
N ILE A 406 0.71 -4.50 -8.39
CA ILE A 406 1.70 -4.74 -9.45
C ILE A 406 0.99 -4.84 -10.80
N ASP A 407 -0.02 -5.68 -10.88
CA ASP A 407 -0.70 -6.04 -12.12
C ASP A 407 -1.80 -5.05 -12.53
N ARG A 408 -2.44 -4.34 -11.57
CA ARG A 408 -3.47 -3.29 -11.71
C ARG A 408 -4.69 -3.66 -12.53
#